data_2b047a0ce0fbb9bde01bf56af617d8d5
#
_entry.id   2b047a0ce0fbb9bde01bf56af617d8d5
#
_cell.length_a   1.000
_cell.length_b   1.000
_cell.length_c   1.000
_cell.angle_alpha   90.00
_cell.angle_beta   90.00
_cell.angle_gamma   90.00
#
_symmetry.space_group_name_H-M   'P 1'
#
loop_
_entity.id
_entity.type
_entity.pdbx_description
1 polymer ?
#
loop_
_entity_poly.entity_id
_entity_poly.type
_entity_poly.pdbx_seq_one_letter_code
_entity_poly.pdbx_strand_id
1 'polypeptide(L)'
;MEKIPSFTIDHIRLERGIYVSRQDNVGGEVVTTFDVRMKEPNREPVLSPSAIHTIEHLAATFLRNHPVWADRIIYWGPMGCLTGNYLIVKGDITSADILPLVKETFAFVASYEGDVPGATARDCGNYLLMNLPEARWEARKYLTEVLENITDNNLNYPA
;
A
#
# COMPACT_ATOMS: atom_id res chain seq x y z
N MET A 1 -12.29 -26.17 7.22
CA MET A 1 -12.39 -24.84 6.59
C MET A 1 -11.19 -24.68 5.70
N GLU A 2 -11.39 -24.32 4.44
CA GLU A 2 -10.29 -24.13 3.49
C GLU A 2 -9.58 -22.79 3.73
N LYS A 3 -8.28 -22.74 3.43
CA LYS A 3 -7.51 -21.50 3.53
C LYS A 3 -7.95 -20.52 2.45
N ILE A 4 -8.10 -19.26 2.82
CA ILE A 4 -8.31 -18.18 1.85
C ILE A 4 -7.03 -17.87 1.09
N PRO A 5 -7.09 -17.29 -0.13
CA PRO A 5 -5.89 -17.04 -0.95
C PRO A 5 -4.75 -16.33 -0.24
N SER A 6 -5.05 -15.33 0.60
CA SER A 6 -4.03 -14.58 1.34
C SER A 6 -3.25 -15.43 2.36
N PHE A 7 -3.80 -16.57 2.77
CA PHE A 7 -3.12 -17.50 3.69
C PHE A 7 -2.33 -18.60 2.97
N THR A 8 -2.36 -18.61 1.64
CA THR A 8 -1.58 -19.57 0.83
C THR A 8 -0.22 -19.02 0.38
N ILE A 9 0.02 -17.74 0.58
CA ILE A 9 1.29 -17.10 0.25
C ILE A 9 2.35 -17.51 1.29
N ASP A 10 3.55 -17.84 0.82
CA ASP A 10 4.67 -18.17 1.71
C ASP A 10 5.25 -16.91 2.36
N HIS A 11 4.73 -16.56 3.53
CA HIS A 11 5.17 -15.39 4.29
C HIS A 11 6.58 -15.53 4.90
N ILE A 12 7.16 -16.74 4.89
CA ILE A 12 8.53 -16.95 5.35
C ILE A 12 9.53 -16.41 4.34
N ARG A 13 9.22 -16.56 3.03
CA ARG A 13 10.07 -16.13 1.93
C ARG A 13 9.65 -14.82 1.29
N LEU A 14 8.48 -14.28 1.67
CA LEU A 14 7.95 -13.04 1.10
C LEU A 14 8.85 -11.86 1.41
N GLU A 15 9.30 -11.16 0.37
CA GLU A 15 10.09 -9.93 0.45
C GLU A 15 9.18 -8.69 0.41
N ARG A 16 9.76 -7.53 0.67
CA ARG A 16 9.09 -6.24 0.43
C ARG A 16 8.91 -6.05 -1.08
N GLY A 17 7.81 -5.47 -1.49
CA GLY A 17 7.54 -5.27 -2.92
C GLY A 17 6.11 -4.87 -3.21
N ILE A 18 5.70 -5.11 -4.46
CA ILE A 18 4.33 -4.90 -4.95
C ILE A 18 3.91 -6.16 -5.67
N TYR A 19 2.83 -6.78 -5.21
CA TYR A 19 2.38 -8.06 -5.75
C TYR A 19 0.92 -7.98 -6.16
N VAL A 20 0.56 -8.65 -7.26
CA VAL A 20 -0.86 -8.91 -7.55
C VAL A 20 -1.34 -9.96 -6.54
N SER A 21 -2.15 -9.53 -5.58
CA SER A 21 -2.71 -10.40 -4.56
C SER A 21 -3.82 -11.26 -5.14
N ARG A 22 -4.73 -10.64 -5.89
CA ARG A 22 -5.82 -11.31 -6.58
C ARG A 22 -6.42 -10.43 -7.67
N GLN A 23 -7.10 -11.07 -8.60
CA GLN A 23 -7.96 -10.40 -9.56
C GLN A 23 -9.38 -10.97 -9.45
N ASP A 24 -10.35 -10.10 -9.50
CA ASP A 24 -11.77 -10.43 -9.44
C ASP A 24 -12.48 -9.91 -10.67
N ASN A 25 -13.47 -10.66 -11.15
CA ASN A 25 -14.36 -10.21 -12.18
C ASN A 25 -15.68 -9.77 -11.52
N VAL A 26 -16.00 -8.49 -11.64
CA VAL A 26 -17.17 -7.89 -11.02
C VAL A 26 -18.01 -7.20 -12.11
N GLY A 27 -19.15 -7.80 -12.46
CA GLY A 27 -20.03 -7.24 -13.49
C GLY A 27 -19.37 -7.10 -14.86
N GLY A 28 -18.45 -8.00 -15.22
CA GLY A 28 -17.71 -7.96 -16.48
C GLY A 28 -16.46 -7.08 -16.46
N GLU A 29 -16.21 -6.37 -15.37
CA GLU A 29 -15.01 -5.57 -15.17
C GLU A 29 -13.98 -6.33 -14.31
N VAL A 30 -12.70 -6.23 -14.67
CA VAL A 30 -11.61 -6.78 -13.86
C VAL A 30 -11.25 -5.79 -12.77
N VAL A 31 -11.08 -6.31 -11.55
CA VAL A 31 -10.60 -5.55 -10.39
C VAL A 31 -9.33 -6.22 -9.88
N THR A 32 -8.23 -5.48 -9.80
CA THR A 32 -6.93 -5.97 -9.33
C THR A 32 -6.65 -5.44 -7.93
N THR A 33 -6.34 -6.35 -7.00
CA THR A 33 -5.88 -6.03 -5.65
C THR A 33 -4.37 -6.22 -5.58
N PHE A 34 -3.66 -5.16 -5.22
CA PHE A 34 -2.21 -5.19 -4.99
C PHE A 34 -1.89 -5.27 -3.51
N ASP A 35 -0.95 -6.14 -3.20
CA ASP A 35 -0.26 -6.23 -1.92
C ASP A 35 0.96 -5.30 -1.99
N VAL A 36 0.86 -4.15 -1.32
CA VAL A 36 1.95 -3.17 -1.23
C VAL A 36 2.72 -3.44 0.05
N ARG A 37 3.71 -4.34 -0.04
CA ARG A 37 4.42 -4.90 1.11
C ARG A 37 5.62 -4.04 1.49
N MET A 38 5.51 -3.35 2.62
CA MET A 38 6.53 -2.41 3.11
C MET A 38 7.53 -3.04 4.07
N LYS A 39 7.16 -4.13 4.73
CA LYS A 39 7.99 -4.84 5.72
C LYS A 39 8.08 -6.32 5.38
N GLU A 40 9.24 -6.92 5.62
CA GLU A 40 9.41 -8.36 5.53
C GLU A 40 8.63 -9.05 6.65
N PRO A 41 7.65 -9.91 6.33
CA PRO A 41 6.83 -10.54 7.35
C PRO A 41 7.65 -11.35 8.35
N ASN A 42 7.41 -11.14 9.64
CA ASN A 42 8.02 -11.89 10.74
C ASN A 42 9.57 -11.79 10.86
N ARG A 43 10.22 -10.94 10.05
CA ARG A 43 11.69 -10.79 10.04
C ARG A 43 12.18 -9.40 10.43
N GLU A 44 11.29 -8.42 10.49
CA GLU A 44 11.61 -7.06 10.91
C GLU A 44 10.44 -6.44 11.69
N PRO A 45 10.67 -5.35 12.44
CA PRO A 45 9.60 -4.63 13.13
C PRO A 45 8.53 -4.13 12.14
N VAL A 46 7.27 -4.27 12.52
CA VAL A 46 6.14 -3.79 11.73
C VAL A 46 6.00 -2.28 11.78
N LEU A 47 5.17 -1.71 10.90
CA LEU A 47 4.75 -0.32 10.97
C LEU A 47 3.98 -0.06 12.27
N SER A 48 4.22 1.08 12.92
CA SER A 48 3.37 1.46 14.04
C SER A 48 1.94 1.78 13.57
N PRO A 49 0.92 1.58 14.42
CA PRO A 49 -0.44 1.94 14.07
C PRO A 49 -0.61 3.40 13.66
N SER A 50 0.09 4.33 14.31
CA SER A 50 0.03 5.76 13.97
C SER A 50 0.72 6.07 12.63
N ALA A 51 1.81 5.40 12.30
CA ALA A 51 2.48 5.58 11.02
C ALA A 51 1.64 5.05 9.86
N ILE A 52 1.12 3.83 9.96
CA ILE A 52 0.33 3.23 8.88
C ILE A 52 -1.00 3.95 8.68
N HIS A 53 -1.62 4.46 9.75
CA HIS A 53 -2.83 5.27 9.67
C HIS A 53 -2.57 6.62 8.96
N THR A 54 -1.44 7.25 9.26
CA THR A 54 -1.01 8.47 8.56
C THR A 54 -0.76 8.20 7.07
N ILE A 55 -0.06 7.12 6.74
CA ILE A 55 0.16 6.68 5.35
C ILE A 55 -1.19 6.44 4.65
N GLU A 56 -2.14 5.81 5.32
CA GLU A 56 -3.49 5.59 4.76
C GLU A 56 -4.13 6.90 4.32
N HIS A 57 -4.20 7.90 5.20
CA HIS A 57 -4.80 9.20 4.88
C HIS A 57 -4.10 9.90 3.73
N LEU A 58 -2.78 9.93 3.74
CA LEU A 58 -1.98 10.60 2.71
C LEU A 58 -2.07 9.90 1.35
N ALA A 59 -1.87 8.58 1.33
CA ALA A 59 -1.90 7.80 0.10
C ALA A 59 -3.31 7.77 -0.51
N ALA A 60 -4.35 7.56 0.29
CA ALA A 60 -5.73 7.58 -0.20
C ALA A 60 -6.09 8.94 -0.81
N THR A 61 -5.69 10.03 -0.17
CA THR A 61 -5.92 11.39 -0.69
C THR A 61 -5.17 11.62 -2.00
N PHE A 62 -3.90 11.25 -2.07
CA PHE A 62 -3.10 11.37 -3.27
C PHE A 62 -3.68 10.58 -4.45
N LEU A 63 -3.99 9.31 -4.22
CA LEU A 63 -4.49 8.40 -5.26
C LEU A 63 -5.84 8.84 -5.80
N ARG A 64 -6.76 9.25 -4.94
CA ARG A 64 -8.11 9.67 -5.35
C ARG A 64 -8.14 11.06 -6.00
N ASN A 65 -7.07 11.82 -5.93
CA ASN A 65 -6.88 13.09 -6.62
C ASN A 65 -5.88 12.99 -7.78
N HIS A 66 -5.38 11.80 -8.09
CA HIS A 66 -4.40 11.63 -9.15
C HIS A 66 -4.99 11.95 -10.53
N PRO A 67 -4.33 12.78 -11.37
CA PRO A 67 -4.92 13.25 -12.63
C PRO A 67 -5.25 12.14 -13.64
N VAL A 68 -4.57 10.99 -13.55
CA VAL A 68 -4.75 9.86 -14.47
C VAL A 68 -5.50 8.70 -13.84
N TRP A 69 -5.26 8.42 -12.55
CA TRP A 69 -5.71 7.19 -11.90
C TRP A 69 -6.95 7.33 -11.02
N ALA A 70 -7.37 8.56 -10.67
CA ALA A 70 -8.43 8.80 -9.69
C ALA A 70 -9.69 7.96 -9.93
N ASP A 71 -10.16 7.90 -11.18
CA ASP A 71 -11.40 7.18 -11.54
C ASP A 71 -11.25 5.65 -11.50
N ARG A 72 -10.05 5.15 -11.38
CA ARG A 72 -9.74 3.72 -11.31
C ARG A 72 -9.42 3.24 -9.90
N ILE A 73 -9.20 4.15 -8.97
CA ILE A 73 -8.90 3.82 -7.57
C ILE A 73 -10.18 3.41 -6.86
N ILE A 74 -10.20 2.20 -6.32
CA ILE A 74 -11.33 1.67 -5.55
C ILE A 74 -11.06 1.80 -4.06
N TYR A 75 -9.86 1.40 -3.59
CA TYR A 75 -9.54 1.39 -2.18
C TYR A 75 -8.03 1.41 -1.96
N TRP A 76 -7.62 2.10 -0.91
CA TRP A 76 -6.31 1.99 -0.27
C TRP A 76 -6.51 1.84 1.23
N GLY A 77 -5.89 0.84 1.84
CA GLY A 77 -6.02 0.63 3.27
C GLY A 77 -4.94 -0.26 3.86
N PRO A 78 -4.73 -0.18 5.18
CA PRO A 78 -3.70 -0.94 5.86
C PRO A 78 -4.04 -2.43 5.96
N MET A 79 -3.01 -3.26 6.00
CA MET A 79 -3.13 -4.66 6.40
C MET A 79 -3.20 -4.76 7.92
N GLY A 80 -4.01 -5.68 8.44
CA GLY A 80 -4.12 -5.92 9.87
C GLY A 80 -2.81 -6.40 10.53
N CYS A 81 -1.91 -7.00 9.76
CA CYS A 81 -0.58 -7.43 10.23
C CYS A 81 0.44 -6.27 10.31
N LEU A 82 0.08 -5.06 9.87
CA LEU A 82 0.93 -3.86 9.90
C LEU A 82 2.22 -3.96 9.06
N THR A 83 2.25 -4.82 8.04
CA THR A 83 3.43 -4.98 7.18
C THR A 83 3.30 -4.29 5.82
N GLY A 84 2.16 -3.70 5.54
CA GLY A 84 1.90 -2.99 4.29
C GLY A 84 0.44 -2.59 4.13
N ASN A 85 0.08 -2.30 2.88
CA ASN A 85 -1.24 -1.81 2.51
C ASN A 85 -1.79 -2.59 1.33
N TYR A 86 -3.11 -2.55 1.16
CA TYR A 86 -3.77 -3.00 -0.06
C TYR A 86 -4.17 -1.82 -0.92
N LEU A 87 -3.91 -1.94 -2.22
CA LEU A 87 -4.41 -1.03 -3.24
C LEU A 87 -5.32 -1.81 -4.18
N ILE A 88 -6.56 -1.37 -4.33
CA ILE A 88 -7.52 -1.99 -5.23
C ILE A 88 -7.83 -1.01 -6.36
N VAL A 89 -7.64 -1.46 -7.60
CA VAL A 89 -7.87 -0.65 -8.79
C VAL A 89 -8.75 -1.38 -9.81
N LYS A 90 -9.50 -0.61 -10.58
CA LYS A 90 -10.24 -1.12 -11.73
C LYS A 90 -9.26 -1.36 -12.88
N GLY A 91 -9.33 -2.53 -13.46
CA GLY A 91 -8.58 -2.93 -14.64
C GLY A 91 -7.71 -4.17 -14.40
N ASP A 92 -7.29 -4.78 -15.50
CA ASP A 92 -6.30 -5.86 -15.52
C ASP A 92 -4.90 -5.24 -15.57
N ILE A 93 -4.29 -5.09 -14.40
CA ILE A 93 -3.06 -4.31 -14.21
C ILE A 93 -2.01 -5.20 -13.55
N THR A 94 -0.79 -5.21 -14.11
CA THR A 94 0.32 -5.95 -13.55
C THR A 94 1.03 -5.16 -12.44
N SER A 95 1.85 -5.84 -11.64
CA SER A 95 2.72 -5.18 -10.65
C SER A 95 3.69 -4.19 -11.32
N ALA A 96 4.20 -4.51 -12.49
CA ALA A 96 5.06 -3.59 -13.23
C ALA A 96 4.31 -2.34 -13.72
N ASP A 97 3.05 -2.50 -14.14
CA ASP A 97 2.22 -1.38 -14.60
C ASP A 97 1.88 -0.40 -13.49
N ILE A 98 1.65 -0.89 -12.26
CA ILE A 98 1.27 -0.06 -11.12
C ILE A 98 2.48 0.57 -10.41
N LEU A 99 3.68 0.05 -10.63
CA LEU A 99 4.90 0.50 -9.97
C LEU A 99 5.14 2.01 -10.06
N PRO A 100 5.00 2.68 -11.22
CA PRO A 100 5.17 4.14 -11.29
C PRO A 100 4.22 4.90 -10.36
N LEU A 101 2.95 4.50 -10.30
CA LEU A 101 1.96 5.13 -9.42
C LEU A 101 2.30 4.93 -7.94
N VAL A 102 2.76 3.74 -7.57
CA VAL A 102 3.17 3.46 -6.18
C VAL A 102 4.41 4.26 -5.81
N LYS A 103 5.37 4.41 -6.72
CA LYS A 103 6.53 5.31 -6.51
C LYS A 103 6.10 6.75 -6.27
N GLU A 104 5.21 7.29 -7.11
CA GLU A 104 4.68 8.66 -6.93
C GLU A 104 3.97 8.81 -5.58
N THR A 105 3.18 7.82 -5.20
CA THR A 105 2.44 7.82 -3.93
C THR A 105 3.39 7.89 -2.74
N PHE A 106 4.42 7.06 -2.70
CA PHE A 106 5.38 7.05 -1.59
C PHE A 106 6.34 8.24 -1.63
N ALA A 107 6.67 8.78 -2.79
CA ALA A 107 7.38 10.04 -2.90
C ALA A 107 6.57 11.21 -2.31
N PHE A 108 5.27 11.24 -2.59
CA PHE A 108 4.35 12.21 -2.00
C PHE A 108 4.32 12.10 -0.46
N VAL A 109 4.16 10.89 0.08
CA VAL A 109 4.13 10.69 1.53
C VAL A 109 5.47 11.06 2.17
N ALA A 110 6.59 10.65 1.57
CA ALA A 110 7.94 10.89 2.09
C ALA A 110 8.30 12.38 2.18
N SER A 111 7.70 13.22 1.32
CA SER A 111 7.96 14.66 1.26
C SER A 111 6.82 15.52 1.80
N TYR A 112 5.75 14.91 2.30
CA TYR A 112 4.57 15.66 2.73
C TYR A 112 4.87 16.57 3.92
N GLU A 113 4.37 17.80 3.85
CA GLU A 113 4.43 18.80 4.92
C GLU A 113 3.05 19.39 5.16
N GLY A 114 2.76 19.73 6.40
CA GLY A 114 1.48 20.31 6.78
C GLY A 114 0.56 19.31 7.50
N ASP A 115 -0.70 19.70 7.64
CA ASP A 115 -1.70 18.90 8.33
C ASP A 115 -2.07 17.67 7.51
N VAL A 116 -2.19 16.52 8.19
CA VAL A 116 -2.62 15.28 7.54
C VAL A 116 -4.09 15.42 7.10
N PRO A 117 -4.41 15.17 5.83
CA PRO A 117 -5.78 15.27 5.33
C PRO A 117 -6.74 14.39 6.13
N GLY A 118 -7.90 14.96 6.51
CA GLY A 118 -8.92 14.23 7.23
C GLY A 118 -8.59 13.89 8.69
N ALA A 119 -7.47 14.39 9.24
CA ALA A 119 -7.07 14.16 10.63
C ALA A 119 -7.81 15.11 11.58
N THR A 120 -9.13 15.09 11.57
CA THR A 120 -10.00 15.85 12.44
C THR A 120 -11.03 14.95 13.11
N ALA A 121 -11.55 15.37 14.25
CA ALA A 121 -12.58 14.61 14.96
C ALA A 121 -13.87 14.42 14.15
N ARG A 122 -14.13 15.31 13.19
CA ARG A 122 -15.28 15.22 12.29
C ARG A 122 -15.08 14.19 11.20
N ASP A 123 -13.86 14.06 10.68
CA ASP A 123 -13.59 13.34 9.44
C ASP A 123 -13.00 11.95 9.68
N CYS A 124 -12.47 11.68 10.87
CA CYS A 124 -11.81 10.42 11.20
C CYS A 124 -12.25 9.88 12.56
N GLY A 125 -12.46 8.57 12.63
CA GLY A 125 -12.87 7.89 13.86
C GLY A 125 -11.81 7.84 14.95
N ASN A 126 -10.54 8.11 14.60
CA ASN A 126 -9.40 8.16 15.56
C ASN A 126 -8.34 9.14 15.06
N TYR A 127 -8.71 10.40 14.95
CA TYR A 127 -7.87 11.45 14.36
C TYR A 127 -6.57 11.74 15.12
N LEU A 128 -6.49 11.37 16.39
CA LEU A 128 -5.28 11.55 17.21
C LEU A 128 -4.23 10.46 16.94
N LEU A 129 -4.61 9.36 16.32
CA LEU A 129 -3.69 8.26 15.97
C LEU A 129 -2.94 8.61 14.67
N MET A 130 -2.07 9.61 14.73
CA MET A 130 -1.27 10.07 13.59
C MET A 130 0.18 10.26 14.02
N ASN A 131 1.11 10.00 13.10
CA ASN A 131 2.54 10.27 13.27
C ASN A 131 3.16 10.58 11.90
N LEU A 132 3.12 11.83 11.49
CA LEU A 132 3.65 12.26 10.19
C LEU A 132 5.17 12.04 10.06
N PRO A 133 6.01 12.39 11.04
CA PRO A 133 7.44 12.14 10.93
C PRO A 133 7.79 10.66 10.68
N GLU A 134 7.14 9.74 11.39
CA GLU A 134 7.35 8.32 11.21
C GLU A 134 6.80 7.81 9.87
N ALA A 135 5.63 8.28 9.46
CA ALA A 135 5.06 7.95 8.15
C ALA A 135 5.99 8.39 7.00
N ARG A 136 6.56 9.59 7.08
CA ARG A 136 7.55 10.09 6.12
C ARG A 136 8.80 9.23 6.08
N TRP A 137 9.31 8.84 7.24
CA TRP A 137 10.49 7.99 7.36
C TRP A 137 10.26 6.61 6.75
N GLU A 138 9.15 5.96 7.09
CA GLU A 138 8.77 4.66 6.56
C GLU A 138 8.53 4.71 5.05
N ALA A 139 7.87 5.74 4.56
CA ALA A 139 7.64 5.93 3.12
C ALA A 139 8.95 6.12 2.36
N ARG A 140 9.88 6.93 2.89
CA ARG A 140 11.20 7.15 2.29
C ARG A 140 12.02 5.87 2.26
N LYS A 141 12.00 5.11 3.34
CA LYS A 141 12.69 3.82 3.44
C LYS A 141 12.19 2.85 2.37
N TYR A 142 10.88 2.68 2.24
CA TYR A 142 10.30 1.82 1.23
C TYR A 142 10.60 2.29 -0.20
N LEU A 143 10.49 3.58 -0.45
CA LEU A 143 10.79 4.19 -1.75
C LEU A 143 12.25 3.93 -2.17
N THR A 144 13.20 4.28 -1.30
CA THR A 144 14.63 4.23 -1.64
C THR A 144 15.21 2.82 -1.59
N GLU A 145 14.79 1.98 -0.66
CA GLU A 145 15.33 0.63 -0.51
C GLU A 145 14.67 -0.39 -1.42
N VAL A 146 13.40 -0.22 -1.75
CA VAL A 146 12.60 -1.21 -2.50
C VAL A 146 12.17 -0.69 -3.85
N LEU A 147 11.35 0.37 -3.90
CA LEU A 147 10.70 0.80 -5.14
C LEU A 147 11.69 1.32 -6.20
N GLU A 148 12.79 1.91 -5.79
CA GLU A 148 13.86 2.36 -6.70
C GLU A 148 14.85 1.24 -7.07
N ASN A 149 14.72 0.06 -6.46
CA ASN A 149 15.62 -1.09 -6.67
C ASN A 149 14.84 -2.39 -6.98
N ILE A 150 13.74 -2.28 -7.70
CA ILE A 150 12.85 -3.41 -7.98
C ILE A 150 13.56 -4.49 -8.80
N THR A 151 13.36 -5.73 -8.35
CA THR A 151 13.72 -6.96 -9.07
C THR A 151 12.45 -7.81 -9.25
N ASP A 152 12.54 -8.90 -10.01
CA ASP A 152 11.40 -9.81 -10.22
C ASP A 152 10.85 -10.37 -8.91
N ASN A 153 11.70 -10.58 -7.90
CA ASN A 153 11.29 -11.09 -6.59
C ASN A 153 10.44 -10.08 -5.80
N ASN A 154 10.50 -8.80 -6.15
CA ASN A 154 9.69 -7.76 -5.53
C ASN A 154 8.34 -7.55 -6.24
N LEU A 155 8.12 -8.23 -7.36
CA LEU A 155 6.91 -8.10 -8.19
C LEU A 155 6.10 -9.39 -8.28
N ASN A 156 6.69 -10.51 -7.92
CA ASN A 156 6.06 -11.83 -7.99
C ASN A 156 6.18 -12.55 -6.65
N TYR A 157 5.08 -13.13 -6.19
CA TYR A 157 5.10 -13.94 -4.96
C TYR A 157 6.09 -15.10 -5.07
N PRO A 158 6.75 -15.47 -3.96
CA PRO A 158 7.60 -16.65 -3.94
C PRO A 158 6.80 -17.90 -4.26
N ALA A 159 7.39 -18.75 -5.11
CA ALA A 159 6.78 -20.02 -5.55
C ALA A 159 6.75 -21.05 -4.38
#